data_3d03154cad06625e5c6f5965b6945a42
#
_entry.id   3d03154cad06625e5c6f5965b6945a42
#
_cell.length_a   1.000
_cell.length_b   1.000
_cell.length_c   1.000
_cell.angle_alpha   90.00
_cell.angle_beta   90.00
_cell.angle_gamma   90.00
#
_symmetry.space_group_name_H-M   'P 1'
#
loop_
_entity.id
_entity.type
_entity.pdbx_description
1 polymer ?
#
loop_
_entity_poly.entity_id
_entity_poly.type
_entity_poly.pdbx_seq_one_letter_code
_entity_poly.pdbx_strand_id
1 'polypeptide(L)'
;MSNHIPTCYLNSNDGTAILGIGPGPAFTLSCPTQLPALDAFLLEHKNTYVFGYLSYELKQHVDNLPSKKNLKLPLAYFWVPSVVAKINQDEITLVQGKDKTLVQDFFETLTHSEAPDLAPFSARTPKEKYLQHVNEIKQLIQRGDLYETNYCQEYFLDNLTLSAPHGLYNLVNQRTEAPFSGLFIADNLWLACGSPERYIQKVGDILKSQPIKGTSPRMNNFLADEAAKQSLIHSKKERAENVMIVDLVRNDLSKIAEPGSVHVDELFGLYSFKTVHQMISTVSCKLKPSIEFSDIVKASFPMGSMTGAPKRNAVRYMDEFEDSNREIYSGSIGYFKPGGDFDFNVVIRSLAYYPTENYLSCGVGSAITIGADAQQEYEECLLKIGRLIRLKSDE
;
A
#
# COMPACT_ATOMS: atom_id res chain seq x y z
N MET A 1 -15.60 -5.04 -22.19
CA MET A 1 -14.36 -4.41 -21.66
C MET A 1 -14.68 -2.95 -21.43
N SER A 2 -14.68 -2.45 -20.20
CA SER A 2 -14.94 -1.04 -19.93
C SER A 2 -13.71 -0.25 -20.42
N ASN A 3 -13.92 0.59 -21.45
CA ASN A 3 -12.87 1.46 -22.02
C ASN A 3 -12.55 2.62 -21.07
N HIS A 4 -12.16 2.32 -19.83
CA HIS A 4 -11.67 3.38 -18.95
C HIS A 4 -10.26 3.79 -19.36
N ILE A 5 -10.04 5.10 -19.41
CA ILE A 5 -8.74 5.68 -19.70
C ILE A 5 -7.79 5.37 -18.52
N PRO A 6 -6.61 4.79 -18.74
CA PRO A 6 -5.63 4.57 -17.68
C PRO A 6 -5.36 5.86 -16.92
N THR A 7 -5.49 5.81 -15.61
CA THR A 7 -5.42 7.00 -14.74
C THR A 7 -4.76 6.65 -13.42
N CYS A 8 -3.84 7.49 -12.96
CA CYS A 8 -3.32 7.47 -11.60
C CYS A 8 -3.29 8.88 -11.05
N TYR A 9 -4.11 9.13 -10.05
CA TYR A 9 -4.14 10.38 -9.29
C TYR A 9 -3.63 10.11 -7.88
N LEU A 10 -2.50 10.69 -7.51
CA LEU A 10 -1.90 10.57 -6.18
C LEU A 10 -2.00 11.92 -5.49
N ASN A 11 -2.69 11.94 -4.34
CA ASN A 11 -3.04 13.14 -3.60
C ASN A 11 -2.50 13.06 -2.17
N SER A 12 -1.67 14.00 -1.79
CA SER A 12 -1.09 14.06 -0.44
C SER A 12 -2.03 14.68 0.61
N ASN A 13 -3.19 15.20 0.21
CA ASN A 13 -4.15 15.90 1.08
C ASN A 13 -3.57 17.12 1.84
N ASP A 14 -2.43 17.64 1.36
CA ASP A 14 -1.75 18.85 1.84
C ASP A 14 -1.79 20.01 0.82
N GLY A 15 -2.55 19.83 -0.26
CA GLY A 15 -2.62 20.72 -1.40
C GLY A 15 -1.72 20.30 -2.55
N THR A 16 -0.95 19.23 -2.42
CA THR A 16 -0.11 18.70 -3.50
C THR A 16 -0.64 17.38 -4.07
N ALA A 17 -0.62 17.25 -5.38
CA ALA A 17 -0.98 16.02 -6.06
C ALA A 17 -0.26 15.86 -7.41
N ILE A 18 -0.29 14.65 -7.96
CA ILE A 18 0.15 14.36 -9.31
C ILE A 18 -0.87 13.46 -10.01
N LEU A 19 -1.21 13.80 -11.24
CA LEU A 19 -2.11 13.07 -12.12
C LEU A 19 -1.37 12.58 -13.35
N GLY A 20 -1.33 11.26 -13.58
CA GLY A 20 -1.00 10.66 -14.85
C GLY A 20 -2.28 10.14 -15.50
N ILE A 21 -2.58 10.53 -16.73
CA ILE A 21 -3.81 10.15 -17.42
C ILE A 21 -3.59 9.94 -18.92
N GLY A 22 -4.36 9.04 -19.48
CA GLY A 22 -4.38 8.77 -20.91
C GLY A 22 -3.53 7.58 -21.35
N PRO A 23 -3.78 7.05 -22.57
CA PRO A 23 -3.11 5.88 -23.08
C PRO A 23 -1.63 6.16 -23.38
N GLY A 24 -0.82 5.11 -23.38
CA GLY A 24 0.58 5.13 -23.76
C GLY A 24 1.23 3.77 -23.64
N PRO A 25 2.53 3.66 -23.90
CA PRO A 25 3.28 2.41 -23.75
C PRO A 25 3.07 1.82 -22.35
N ALA A 26 2.85 0.52 -22.28
CA ALA A 26 2.61 -0.18 -21.03
C ALA A 26 3.43 -1.46 -20.94
N PHE A 27 3.78 -1.83 -19.72
CA PHE A 27 4.47 -3.05 -19.34
C PHE A 27 3.65 -3.83 -18.33
N THR A 28 3.46 -5.12 -18.56
CA THR A 28 2.75 -6.03 -17.67
C THR A 28 3.66 -7.16 -17.25
N LEU A 29 3.77 -7.40 -15.96
CA LEU A 29 4.56 -8.49 -15.37
C LEU A 29 3.63 -9.63 -14.96
N SER A 30 3.76 -10.79 -15.58
CA SER A 30 2.97 -11.98 -15.24
C SER A 30 3.76 -13.06 -14.50
N CYS A 31 5.10 -12.96 -14.52
CA CYS A 31 6.00 -13.90 -13.86
C CYS A 31 7.17 -13.16 -13.21
N PRO A 32 7.60 -13.52 -11.97
CA PRO A 32 8.72 -12.86 -11.30
C PRO A 32 10.04 -12.88 -12.08
N THR A 33 10.25 -13.89 -12.91
CA THR A 33 11.46 -14.01 -13.75
C THR A 33 11.57 -12.90 -14.80
N GLN A 34 10.48 -12.20 -15.10
CA GLN A 34 10.44 -11.07 -16.04
C GLN A 34 10.79 -9.72 -15.39
N LEU A 35 11.11 -9.66 -14.09
CA LEU A 35 11.51 -8.41 -13.42
C LEU A 35 12.61 -7.63 -14.16
N PRO A 36 13.66 -8.24 -14.75
CA PRO A 36 14.63 -7.49 -15.54
C PRO A 36 14.07 -6.81 -16.80
N ALA A 37 12.96 -7.31 -17.34
CA ALA A 37 12.30 -6.65 -18.48
C ALA A 37 11.59 -5.35 -18.05
N LEU A 38 11.21 -5.22 -16.78
CA LEU A 38 10.74 -3.95 -16.24
C LEU A 38 11.83 -2.89 -16.24
N ASP A 39 13.08 -3.25 -15.90
CA ASP A 39 14.20 -2.31 -15.92
C ASP A 39 14.46 -1.81 -17.35
N ALA A 40 14.38 -2.68 -18.36
CA ALA A 40 14.49 -2.29 -19.75
C ALA A 40 13.39 -1.30 -20.18
N PHE A 41 12.13 -1.55 -19.76
CA PHE A 41 11.01 -0.62 -20.01
C PHE A 41 11.24 0.73 -19.32
N LEU A 42 11.68 0.74 -18.06
CA LEU A 42 11.97 1.98 -17.32
C LEU A 42 13.16 2.75 -17.94
N LEU A 43 14.17 2.06 -18.42
CA LEU A 43 15.31 2.67 -19.10
C LEU A 43 14.90 3.31 -20.45
N GLU A 44 14.09 2.64 -21.25
CA GLU A 44 13.53 3.17 -22.50
C GLU A 44 12.75 4.47 -22.25
N HIS A 45 12.01 4.53 -21.15
CA HIS A 45 11.15 5.65 -20.78
C HIS A 45 11.74 6.57 -19.70
N LYS A 46 13.06 6.56 -19.49
CA LYS A 46 13.74 7.31 -18.40
C LYS A 46 13.55 8.82 -18.43
N ASN A 47 13.15 9.38 -19.55
CA ASN A 47 12.92 10.83 -19.72
C ASN A 47 11.44 11.22 -19.61
N THR A 48 10.56 10.29 -19.23
CA THR A 48 9.13 10.48 -19.07
C THR A 48 8.68 10.09 -17.66
N TYR A 49 7.48 10.49 -17.29
CA TYR A 49 6.82 9.93 -16.12
C TYR A 49 6.29 8.54 -16.44
N VAL A 50 6.48 7.60 -15.53
CA VAL A 50 5.90 6.26 -15.58
C VAL A 50 5.13 6.02 -14.31
N PHE A 51 3.87 5.60 -14.41
CA PHE A 51 3.04 5.25 -13.26
C PHE A 51 2.78 3.76 -13.23
N GLY A 52 2.50 3.21 -12.05
CA GLY A 52 2.21 1.79 -11.98
C GLY A 52 1.96 1.26 -10.58
N TYR A 53 1.80 -0.06 -10.53
CA TYR A 53 1.65 -0.78 -9.28
C TYR A 53 2.50 -2.05 -9.25
N LEU A 54 2.78 -2.49 -8.02
CA LEU A 54 3.26 -3.82 -7.67
C LEU A 54 2.17 -4.53 -6.87
N SER A 55 1.65 -5.66 -7.37
CA SER A 55 0.75 -6.53 -6.62
C SER A 55 1.51 -7.23 -5.50
N TYR A 56 0.87 -7.46 -4.35
CA TYR A 56 1.46 -8.26 -3.27
C TYR A 56 1.88 -9.65 -3.75
N GLU A 57 1.19 -10.21 -4.75
CA GLU A 57 1.48 -11.54 -5.27
C GLU A 57 2.84 -11.66 -5.99
N LEU A 58 3.51 -10.53 -6.24
CA LEU A 58 4.92 -10.51 -6.63
C LEU A 58 5.83 -11.12 -5.53
N LYS A 59 5.33 -11.32 -4.30
CA LYS A 59 5.98 -12.08 -3.20
C LYS A 59 6.56 -13.43 -3.63
N GLN A 60 6.05 -14.01 -4.71
CA GLN A 60 6.54 -15.29 -5.26
C GLN A 60 8.06 -15.30 -5.51
N HIS A 61 8.68 -14.13 -5.72
CA HIS A 61 10.13 -14.03 -5.87
C HIS A 61 10.91 -14.30 -4.57
N VAL A 62 10.28 -14.22 -3.39
CA VAL A 62 10.96 -14.29 -2.08
C VAL A 62 11.45 -15.72 -1.78
N ASP A 63 10.70 -16.73 -2.16
CA ASP A 63 11.00 -18.13 -1.85
C ASP A 63 10.64 -19.10 -2.98
N ASN A 64 10.61 -18.62 -4.22
CA ASN A 64 10.11 -19.40 -5.37
C ASN A 64 8.76 -20.06 -5.06
N LEU A 65 7.90 -19.34 -4.37
CA LEU A 65 6.56 -19.81 -4.05
C LEU A 65 5.80 -20.18 -5.33
N PRO A 66 4.97 -21.22 -5.29
CA PRO A 66 4.19 -21.60 -6.46
C PRO A 66 3.34 -20.43 -6.92
N SER A 67 3.19 -20.31 -8.23
CA SER A 67 2.28 -19.31 -8.79
C SER A 67 0.86 -19.54 -8.27
N LYS A 68 0.26 -18.53 -7.68
CA LYS A 68 -1.15 -18.58 -7.29
C LYS A 68 -2.02 -18.70 -8.54
N LYS A 69 -3.07 -19.49 -8.42
CA LYS A 69 -4.09 -19.60 -9.46
C LYS A 69 -5.16 -18.53 -9.26
N ASN A 70 -5.81 -18.14 -10.37
CA ASN A 70 -6.96 -17.22 -10.35
C ASN A 70 -6.64 -15.83 -9.78
N LEU A 71 -5.44 -15.30 -10.09
CA LEU A 71 -5.14 -13.90 -9.80
C LEU A 71 -6.04 -13.01 -10.67
N LYS A 72 -6.58 -11.95 -10.04
CA LYS A 72 -7.38 -10.94 -10.74
C LYS A 72 -6.49 -9.91 -11.44
N LEU A 73 -5.25 -9.78 -10.99
CA LEU A 73 -4.29 -8.81 -11.47
C LEU A 73 -2.97 -9.46 -11.89
N PRO A 74 -2.26 -8.87 -12.86
CA PRO A 74 -0.85 -9.18 -13.07
C PRO A 74 -0.01 -8.79 -11.84
N LEU A 75 1.21 -9.37 -11.75
CA LEU A 75 2.13 -9.13 -10.62
C LEU A 75 2.62 -7.68 -10.57
N ALA A 76 2.70 -7.01 -11.71
CA ALA A 76 2.94 -5.57 -11.80
C ALA A 76 2.40 -5.03 -13.12
N TYR A 77 2.06 -3.75 -13.10
CA TYR A 77 1.66 -2.99 -14.29
C TYR A 77 2.24 -1.59 -14.21
N PHE A 78 2.88 -1.16 -15.31
CA PHE A 78 3.45 0.18 -15.46
C PHE A 78 3.09 0.74 -16.82
N TRP A 79 2.83 2.05 -16.90
CA TRP A 79 2.58 2.70 -18.18
C TRP A 79 3.08 4.14 -18.19
N VAL A 80 3.32 4.65 -19.40
CA VAL A 80 3.65 6.05 -19.66
C VAL A 80 2.36 6.78 -20.01
N PRO A 81 1.79 7.64 -19.16
CA PRO A 81 0.58 8.38 -19.49
C PRO A 81 0.83 9.39 -20.59
N SER A 82 -0.17 9.64 -21.45
CA SER A 82 -0.06 10.67 -22.49
C SER A 82 0.00 12.09 -21.91
N VAL A 83 -0.57 12.29 -20.71
CA VAL A 83 -0.57 13.58 -19.99
C VAL A 83 -0.19 13.37 -18.54
N VAL A 84 0.68 14.25 -18.01
CA VAL A 84 0.94 14.37 -16.58
C VAL A 84 0.77 15.80 -16.12
N ALA A 85 -0.01 15.98 -15.06
CA ALA A 85 -0.21 17.26 -14.39
C ALA A 85 0.27 17.19 -12.94
N LYS A 86 0.95 18.22 -12.48
CA LYS A 86 1.20 18.48 -11.06
C LYS A 86 0.21 19.50 -10.56
N ILE A 87 -0.30 19.25 -9.37
CA ILE A 87 -1.20 20.13 -8.67
C ILE A 87 -0.47 20.66 -7.44
N ASN A 88 -0.46 21.96 -7.25
CA ASN A 88 0.06 22.63 -6.07
C ASN A 88 -0.95 23.70 -5.64
N GLN A 89 -1.67 23.44 -4.58
CA GLN A 89 -2.85 24.21 -4.18
C GLN A 89 -3.86 24.24 -5.35
N ASP A 90 -4.21 25.41 -5.82
CA ASP A 90 -5.15 25.62 -6.94
C ASP A 90 -4.46 25.69 -8.31
N GLU A 91 -3.12 25.59 -8.36
CA GLU A 91 -2.36 25.65 -9.61
C GLU A 91 -2.17 24.26 -10.22
N ILE A 92 -2.58 24.11 -11.49
CA ILE A 92 -2.40 22.90 -12.29
C ILE A 92 -1.36 23.15 -13.36
N THR A 93 -0.21 22.48 -13.28
CA THR A 93 0.87 22.60 -14.25
C THR A 93 1.04 21.29 -15.02
N LEU A 94 0.91 21.35 -16.37
CA LEU A 94 1.26 20.20 -17.22
C LEU A 94 2.78 20.03 -17.26
N VAL A 95 3.25 18.85 -16.91
CA VAL A 95 4.69 18.49 -16.93
C VAL A 95 5.02 17.44 -17.99
N GLN A 96 4.01 16.82 -18.59
CA GLN A 96 4.11 15.92 -19.76
C GLN A 96 2.82 16.00 -20.56
N GLY A 97 2.94 15.95 -21.91
CA GLY A 97 1.79 16.08 -22.81
C GLY A 97 1.26 17.50 -22.94
N LYS A 98 0.20 17.68 -23.74
CA LYS A 98 -0.40 18.99 -24.04
C LYS A 98 -1.91 19.03 -23.90
N ASP A 99 -2.55 17.89 -23.72
CA ASP A 99 -4.01 17.80 -23.67
C ASP A 99 -4.54 18.23 -22.29
N LYS A 100 -4.93 19.49 -22.20
CA LYS A 100 -5.53 20.05 -21.00
C LYS A 100 -6.95 19.53 -20.76
N THR A 101 -7.65 19.11 -21.82
CA THR A 101 -9.03 18.64 -21.75
C THR A 101 -9.14 17.39 -20.88
N LEU A 102 -8.24 16.42 -21.08
CA LEU A 102 -8.20 15.21 -20.23
C LEU A 102 -8.08 15.54 -18.74
N VAL A 103 -7.28 16.54 -18.40
CA VAL A 103 -7.09 16.96 -16.99
C VAL A 103 -8.34 17.66 -16.46
N GLN A 104 -8.94 18.54 -17.25
CA GLN A 104 -10.17 19.25 -16.88
C GLN A 104 -11.33 18.27 -16.67
N ASP A 105 -11.55 17.37 -17.63
CA ASP A 105 -12.60 16.34 -17.57
C ASP A 105 -12.42 15.41 -16.35
N PHE A 106 -11.19 15.08 -16.02
CA PHE A 106 -10.90 14.29 -14.82
C PHE A 106 -11.35 15.01 -13.54
N PHE A 107 -10.96 16.29 -13.36
CA PHE A 107 -11.34 17.04 -12.15
C PHE A 107 -12.83 17.38 -12.11
N GLU A 108 -13.44 17.65 -13.24
CA GLU A 108 -14.89 17.84 -13.34
C GLU A 108 -15.62 16.56 -12.93
N THR A 109 -15.23 15.41 -13.49
CA THR A 109 -15.79 14.12 -13.11
C THR A 109 -15.56 13.80 -11.63
N LEU A 110 -14.35 14.03 -11.12
CA LEU A 110 -14.02 13.79 -9.72
C LEU A 110 -14.88 14.62 -8.76
N THR A 111 -15.08 15.91 -9.10
CA THR A 111 -15.86 16.85 -8.28
C THR A 111 -17.34 16.48 -8.24
N HIS A 112 -17.92 16.02 -9.37
CA HIS A 112 -19.34 15.71 -9.49
C HIS A 112 -19.69 14.24 -9.20
N SER A 113 -18.68 13.37 -8.97
CA SER A 113 -18.93 11.97 -8.64
C SER A 113 -19.34 11.80 -7.19
N GLU A 114 -20.56 11.31 -6.98
CA GLU A 114 -21.04 10.98 -5.63
C GLU A 114 -20.41 9.69 -5.10
N ALA A 115 -20.19 9.65 -3.79
CA ALA A 115 -19.72 8.45 -3.10
C ALA A 115 -20.82 7.36 -3.14
N PRO A 116 -20.49 6.12 -3.54
CA PRO A 116 -21.50 5.07 -3.60
C PRO A 116 -21.98 4.67 -2.19
N ASP A 117 -23.28 4.39 -2.07
CA ASP A 117 -23.80 3.71 -0.88
C ASP A 117 -23.54 2.21 -1.01
N LEU A 118 -22.56 1.72 -0.29
CA LEU A 118 -22.15 0.31 -0.34
C LEU A 118 -22.96 -0.52 0.68
N ALA A 119 -23.41 -1.70 0.26
CA ALA A 119 -23.98 -2.69 1.16
C ALA A 119 -22.98 -3.11 2.26
N PRO A 120 -23.44 -3.71 3.36
CA PRO A 120 -22.53 -4.31 4.34
C PRO A 120 -21.69 -5.44 3.74
N PHE A 121 -20.38 -5.41 4.04
CA PHE A 121 -19.40 -6.38 3.55
C PHE A 121 -19.47 -7.70 4.31
N SER A 122 -19.16 -8.79 3.63
CA SER A 122 -18.95 -10.11 4.21
C SER A 122 -17.46 -10.33 4.50
N ALA A 123 -17.14 -11.00 5.61
CA ALA A 123 -15.79 -11.49 5.89
C ALA A 123 -15.49 -12.73 5.04
N ARG A 124 -14.27 -12.82 4.50
CA ARG A 124 -13.79 -14.04 3.82
C ARG A 124 -13.46 -15.12 4.84
N THR A 125 -12.84 -14.74 5.94
CA THR A 125 -12.46 -15.60 7.05
C THR A 125 -13.44 -15.37 8.21
N PRO A 126 -14.24 -16.37 8.60
CA PRO A 126 -15.11 -16.27 9.79
C PRO A 126 -14.28 -15.96 11.05
N LYS A 127 -14.89 -15.24 12.01
CA LYS A 127 -14.24 -14.83 13.25
C LYS A 127 -13.56 -15.99 13.99
N GLU A 128 -14.27 -17.09 14.18
CA GLU A 128 -13.75 -18.27 14.90
C GLU A 128 -12.50 -18.81 14.24
N LYS A 129 -12.47 -18.85 12.89
CA LYS A 129 -11.32 -19.29 12.11
C LYS A 129 -10.16 -18.31 12.24
N TYR A 130 -10.43 -17.00 12.23
CA TYR A 130 -9.42 -15.98 12.47
C TYR A 130 -8.75 -16.17 13.84
N LEU A 131 -9.55 -16.34 14.90
CA LEU A 131 -9.04 -16.55 16.26
C LEU A 131 -8.21 -17.84 16.37
N GLN A 132 -8.65 -18.93 15.71
CA GLN A 132 -7.89 -20.16 15.62
C GLN A 132 -6.53 -19.94 14.93
N HIS A 133 -6.52 -19.31 13.74
CA HIS A 133 -5.29 -19.03 13.01
C HIS A 133 -4.30 -18.19 13.81
N VAL A 134 -4.78 -17.14 14.51
CA VAL A 134 -3.89 -16.34 15.39
C VAL A 134 -3.23 -17.22 16.44
N ASN A 135 -3.96 -18.15 17.08
CA ASN A 135 -3.39 -19.04 18.06
C ASN A 135 -2.37 -20.04 17.44
N GLU A 136 -2.64 -20.55 16.25
CA GLU A 136 -1.69 -21.40 15.50
C GLU A 136 -0.43 -20.64 15.10
N ILE A 137 -0.55 -19.40 14.63
CA ILE A 137 0.57 -18.50 14.34
C ILE A 137 1.42 -18.27 15.61
N LYS A 138 0.80 -18.05 16.76
CA LYS A 138 1.52 -17.92 18.04
C LYS A 138 2.32 -19.19 18.39
N GLN A 139 1.83 -20.37 18.04
CA GLN A 139 2.61 -21.62 18.20
C GLN A 139 3.86 -21.64 17.31
N LEU A 140 3.75 -21.11 16.05
CA LEU A 140 4.91 -20.96 15.17
C LEU A 140 5.94 -19.99 15.77
N ILE A 141 5.47 -18.89 16.37
CA ILE A 141 6.34 -17.92 17.05
C ILE A 141 7.00 -18.56 18.27
N GLN A 142 6.27 -19.31 19.08
CA GLN A 142 6.81 -19.99 20.25
C GLN A 142 7.87 -21.04 19.89
N ARG A 143 7.75 -21.70 18.73
CA ARG A 143 8.76 -22.63 18.21
C ARG A 143 9.99 -21.95 17.64
N GLY A 144 9.94 -20.63 17.42
CA GLY A 144 11.02 -19.86 16.80
C GLY A 144 11.00 -19.83 15.27
N ASP A 145 9.94 -20.30 14.63
CA ASP A 145 9.76 -20.24 13.17
C ASP A 145 9.54 -18.80 12.69
N LEU A 146 8.91 -17.97 13.55
CA LEU A 146 8.60 -16.55 13.34
C LEU A 146 8.89 -15.77 14.62
N TYR A 147 9.15 -14.47 14.50
CA TYR A 147 9.16 -13.51 15.59
C TYR A 147 7.90 -12.64 15.60
N GLU A 148 7.47 -12.24 14.42
CA GLU A 148 6.27 -11.45 14.14
C GLU A 148 5.79 -11.77 12.73
N THR A 149 4.49 -11.70 12.50
CA THR A 149 3.92 -11.69 11.15
C THR A 149 2.67 -10.84 11.07
N ASN A 150 2.44 -10.21 9.90
CA ASN A 150 1.20 -9.51 9.61
C ASN A 150 0.21 -10.50 8.97
N TYR A 151 -0.80 -10.91 9.74
CA TYR A 151 -1.87 -11.79 9.28
C TYR A 151 -3.02 -10.96 8.73
N CYS A 152 -3.41 -11.24 7.49
CA CYS A 152 -4.41 -10.47 6.76
C CYS A 152 -5.68 -11.26 6.49
N GLN A 153 -6.80 -10.55 6.44
CA GLN A 153 -8.09 -11.05 6.01
C GLN A 153 -8.76 -10.09 5.02
N GLU A 154 -9.72 -10.60 4.27
CA GLU A 154 -10.47 -9.87 3.26
C GLU A 154 -11.93 -9.72 3.67
N TYR A 155 -12.46 -8.50 3.48
CA TYR A 155 -13.89 -8.22 3.46
C TYR A 155 -14.30 -7.84 2.04
N PHE A 156 -15.48 -8.28 1.60
CA PHE A 156 -15.84 -8.17 0.19
C PHE A 156 -17.33 -7.98 -0.09
N LEU A 157 -17.62 -7.49 -1.28
CA LEU A 157 -18.94 -7.51 -1.89
C LEU A 157 -18.86 -8.20 -3.25
N ASP A 158 -19.69 -9.21 -3.45
CA ASP A 158 -19.88 -9.89 -4.74
C ASP A 158 -21.03 -9.22 -5.52
N ASN A 159 -21.03 -9.43 -6.85
CA ASN A 159 -22.10 -9.00 -7.76
C ASN A 159 -22.42 -7.49 -7.65
N LEU A 160 -21.41 -6.69 -7.33
CA LEU A 160 -21.53 -5.25 -7.25
C LEU A 160 -21.19 -4.61 -8.60
N THR A 161 -22.12 -3.83 -9.15
CA THR A 161 -21.84 -3.01 -10.33
C THR A 161 -21.64 -1.56 -9.89
N LEU A 162 -20.45 -1.02 -10.11
CA LEU A 162 -20.13 0.39 -9.92
C LEU A 162 -20.10 1.09 -11.27
N SER A 163 -20.68 2.31 -11.32
CA SER A 163 -20.76 3.09 -12.55
C SER A 163 -19.50 3.90 -12.83
N ALA A 164 -18.78 4.31 -11.78
CA ALA A 164 -17.60 5.17 -11.91
C ALA A 164 -16.59 4.98 -10.77
N PRO A 165 -15.29 4.97 -11.08
CA PRO A 165 -14.23 4.83 -10.08
C PRO A 165 -14.04 6.07 -9.19
N HIS A 166 -14.36 7.27 -9.68
CA HIS A 166 -14.17 8.54 -8.98
C HIS A 166 -14.99 8.63 -7.69
N GLY A 167 -16.25 8.15 -7.70
CA GLY A 167 -17.08 8.10 -6.49
C GLY A 167 -16.51 7.18 -5.42
N LEU A 168 -15.91 6.05 -5.81
CA LEU A 168 -15.24 5.15 -4.87
C LEU A 168 -14.02 5.83 -4.21
N TYR A 169 -13.23 6.58 -5.00
CA TYR A 169 -12.13 7.38 -4.47
C TYR A 169 -12.62 8.47 -3.51
N ASN A 170 -13.68 9.20 -3.86
CA ASN A 170 -14.25 10.23 -2.99
C ASN A 170 -14.69 9.65 -1.65
N LEU A 171 -15.32 8.47 -1.66
CA LEU A 171 -15.70 7.74 -0.44
C LEU A 171 -14.48 7.48 0.46
N VAL A 172 -13.42 6.91 -0.10
CA VAL A 172 -12.22 6.55 0.67
C VAL A 172 -11.48 7.80 1.14
N ASN A 173 -11.27 8.77 0.25
CA ASN A 173 -10.50 9.98 0.58
C ASN A 173 -11.18 10.84 1.64
N GLN A 174 -12.51 11.01 1.60
CA GLN A 174 -13.26 11.72 2.65
C GLN A 174 -13.15 11.07 4.03
N ARG A 175 -12.98 9.75 4.07
CA ARG A 175 -12.90 8.98 5.33
C ARG A 175 -11.48 8.85 5.88
N THR A 176 -10.46 8.99 5.06
CA THR A 176 -9.06 8.78 5.45
C THR A 176 -8.22 10.06 5.47
N GLU A 177 -8.39 10.94 4.50
CA GLU A 177 -7.57 12.14 4.26
C GLU A 177 -6.06 11.85 4.43
N ALA A 178 -5.63 10.73 3.84
CA ALA A 178 -4.31 10.17 4.07
C ALA A 178 -3.24 10.82 3.15
N PRO A 179 -1.95 10.88 3.59
CA PRO A 179 -0.88 11.54 2.84
C PRO A 179 -0.44 10.82 1.56
N PHE A 180 -0.84 9.56 1.37
CA PHE A 180 -0.60 8.77 0.16
C PHE A 180 -1.93 8.27 -0.41
N SER A 181 -2.93 9.15 -0.43
CA SER A 181 -4.22 8.87 -1.05
C SER A 181 -4.07 8.77 -2.57
N GLY A 182 -4.90 7.95 -3.22
CA GLY A 182 -4.85 7.84 -4.67
C GLY A 182 -6.01 7.10 -5.31
N LEU A 183 -6.27 7.46 -6.56
CA LEU A 183 -7.14 6.73 -7.48
C LEU A 183 -6.27 6.11 -8.58
N PHE A 184 -6.34 4.80 -8.74
CA PHE A 184 -5.67 4.08 -9.83
C PHE A 184 -6.69 3.32 -10.67
N ILE A 185 -6.67 3.54 -11.97
CA ILE A 185 -7.58 2.91 -12.94
C ILE A 185 -6.73 2.32 -14.06
N ALA A 186 -6.72 1.00 -14.19
CA ALA A 186 -6.13 0.32 -15.33
C ALA A 186 -6.72 -1.08 -15.46
N ASP A 187 -7.02 -1.50 -16.69
CA ASP A 187 -7.58 -2.82 -17.00
C ASP A 187 -8.70 -3.25 -16.02
N ASN A 188 -8.43 -4.31 -15.26
CA ASN A 188 -9.35 -4.90 -14.30
C ASN A 188 -9.20 -4.34 -12.89
N LEU A 189 -8.70 -3.11 -12.70
CA LEU A 189 -8.51 -2.51 -11.38
C LEU A 189 -9.03 -1.08 -11.32
N TRP A 190 -9.96 -0.82 -10.37
CA TRP A 190 -10.23 0.51 -9.83
C TRP A 190 -9.85 0.51 -8.35
N LEU A 191 -8.75 1.15 -8.03
CA LEU A 191 -8.25 1.24 -6.67
C LEU A 191 -8.50 2.62 -6.10
N ALA A 192 -9.28 2.69 -5.03
CA ALA A 192 -9.38 3.86 -4.16
C ALA A 192 -8.49 3.63 -2.93
N CYS A 193 -7.35 4.30 -2.89
CA CYS A 193 -6.32 4.13 -1.88
C CYS A 193 -6.38 5.25 -0.84
N GLY A 194 -6.41 4.90 0.46
CA GLY A 194 -6.35 5.82 1.58
C GLY A 194 -5.13 5.59 2.47
N SER A 195 -3.98 5.30 1.85
CA SER A 195 -2.78 4.89 2.57
C SER A 195 -2.11 6.03 3.33
N PRO A 196 -1.72 5.79 4.58
CA PRO A 196 -0.87 6.71 5.33
C PRO A 196 0.64 6.44 5.14
N GLU A 197 1.05 5.35 4.48
CA GLU A 197 2.39 4.80 4.56
C GLU A 197 3.15 4.88 3.24
N ARG A 198 4.40 5.38 3.30
CA ARG A 198 5.36 5.28 2.19
C ARG A 198 6.11 3.96 2.26
N TYR A 199 6.12 3.23 1.14
CA TYR A 199 6.98 2.07 0.97
C TYR A 199 8.42 2.49 0.73
N ILE A 200 8.72 3.11 -0.40
CA ILE A 200 10.05 3.58 -0.77
C ILE A 200 10.01 4.86 -1.62
N GLN A 201 11.00 5.71 -1.42
CA GLN A 201 11.28 6.87 -2.26
C GLN A 201 12.76 6.92 -2.63
N LYS A 202 13.07 7.18 -3.90
CA LYS A 202 14.42 7.45 -4.39
C LYS A 202 14.53 8.88 -4.85
N VAL A 203 15.58 9.58 -4.39
CA VAL A 203 15.97 10.91 -4.86
C VAL A 203 17.49 10.89 -5.08
N GLY A 204 17.90 11.02 -6.33
CA GLY A 204 19.31 10.83 -6.72
C GLY A 204 19.77 9.41 -6.42
N ASP A 205 20.79 9.24 -5.60
CA ASP A 205 21.32 7.95 -5.16
C ASP A 205 20.83 7.53 -3.76
N ILE A 206 19.99 8.34 -3.12
CA ILE A 206 19.42 8.05 -1.80
C ILE A 206 18.07 7.36 -1.93
N LEU A 207 17.96 6.18 -1.30
CA LEU A 207 16.72 5.44 -1.12
C LEU A 207 16.28 5.54 0.34
N LYS A 208 15.00 5.81 0.58
CA LYS A 208 14.42 5.81 1.92
C LYS A 208 13.12 5.02 2.00
N SER A 209 12.85 4.44 3.16
CA SER A 209 11.59 3.79 3.54
C SER A 209 11.10 4.38 4.85
N GLN A 210 9.75 4.50 4.99
CA GLN A 210 9.14 5.13 6.16
C GLN A 210 8.05 4.24 6.77
N PRO A 211 8.44 3.12 7.40
CA PRO A 211 7.47 2.22 8.01
C PRO A 211 6.74 2.89 9.18
N ILE A 212 5.47 2.55 9.31
CA ILE A 212 4.59 2.99 10.39
C ILE A 212 4.28 1.82 11.30
N LYS A 213 4.48 2.02 12.61
CA LYS A 213 3.92 1.17 13.67
C LYS A 213 3.44 2.07 14.80
N GLY A 214 2.23 1.79 15.24
CA GLY A 214 1.57 2.60 16.24
C GLY A 214 0.73 3.72 15.66
N THR A 215 -0.55 3.67 16.00
CA THR A 215 -1.54 4.68 15.59
C THR A 215 -2.47 4.98 16.76
N SER A 216 -2.72 6.27 16.99
CA SER A 216 -3.68 6.75 17.98
C SER A 216 -4.67 7.71 17.31
N PRO A 217 -5.97 7.65 17.63
CA PRO A 217 -6.94 8.58 17.06
C PRO A 217 -6.69 10.01 17.55
N ARG A 218 -7.04 10.99 16.70
CA ARG A 218 -7.13 12.40 17.11
C ARG A 218 -8.32 12.60 18.04
N MET A 219 -8.14 13.43 19.04
CA MET A 219 -9.17 13.79 20.01
C MET A 219 -9.60 15.24 19.82
N ASN A 220 -10.90 15.52 20.01
CA ASN A 220 -11.45 16.89 19.89
C ASN A 220 -10.96 17.83 21.00
N ASN A 221 -10.62 17.30 22.17
CA ASN A 221 -10.09 18.07 23.28
C ASN A 221 -8.56 18.07 23.23
N PHE A 222 -7.93 19.25 23.30
CA PHE A 222 -6.49 19.40 23.22
C PHE A 222 -5.70 18.58 24.27
N LEU A 223 -6.17 18.56 25.52
CA LEU A 223 -5.48 17.78 26.58
C LEU A 223 -5.60 16.28 26.35
N ALA A 224 -6.76 15.80 25.88
CA ALA A 224 -6.95 14.40 25.52
C ALA A 224 -6.13 14.02 24.27
N ASP A 225 -6.02 14.91 23.28
CA ASP A 225 -5.21 14.70 22.07
C ASP A 225 -3.72 14.60 22.42
N GLU A 226 -3.24 15.48 23.28
CA GLU A 226 -1.84 15.43 23.75
C GLU A 226 -1.57 14.20 24.63
N ALA A 227 -2.52 13.79 25.49
CA ALA A 227 -2.41 12.55 26.25
C ALA A 227 -2.35 11.32 25.33
N ALA A 228 -3.14 11.29 24.24
CA ALA A 228 -3.12 10.23 23.24
C ALA A 228 -1.75 10.13 22.55
N LYS A 229 -1.13 11.26 22.20
CA LYS A 229 0.25 11.30 21.67
C LYS A 229 1.26 10.75 22.66
N GLN A 230 1.20 11.21 23.92
CA GLN A 230 2.14 10.78 24.97
C GLN A 230 1.99 9.29 25.25
N SER A 231 0.75 8.77 25.24
CA SER A 231 0.50 7.33 25.36
C SER A 231 1.14 6.54 24.23
N LEU A 232 1.02 7.03 22.99
CA LEU A 232 1.60 6.39 21.81
C LEU A 232 3.14 6.34 21.89
N ILE A 233 3.79 7.46 22.17
CA ILE A 233 5.26 7.55 22.18
C ILE A 233 5.88 6.73 23.31
N HIS A 234 5.16 6.54 24.44
CA HIS A 234 5.62 5.75 25.57
C HIS A 234 5.14 4.29 25.55
N SER A 235 4.35 3.88 24.56
CA SER A 235 3.87 2.51 24.43
C SER A 235 5.03 1.55 24.19
N LYS A 236 5.30 0.66 25.15
CA LYS A 236 6.35 -0.36 25.03
C LYS A 236 6.08 -1.33 23.87
N LYS A 237 4.79 -1.69 23.64
CA LYS A 237 4.36 -2.56 22.55
C LYS A 237 4.72 -1.92 21.21
N GLU A 238 4.19 -0.72 20.95
CA GLU A 238 4.35 -0.03 19.68
C GLU A 238 5.85 0.26 19.34
N ARG A 239 6.62 0.65 20.35
CA ARG A 239 8.08 0.87 20.19
C ARG A 239 8.80 -0.43 19.87
N ALA A 240 8.49 -1.55 20.51
CA ALA A 240 9.12 -2.84 20.24
C ALA A 240 8.81 -3.31 18.81
N GLU A 241 7.56 -3.22 18.37
CA GLU A 241 7.15 -3.54 17.01
C GLU A 241 7.83 -2.61 15.98
N ASN A 242 7.93 -1.31 16.29
CA ASN A 242 8.59 -0.34 15.41
C ASN A 242 10.09 -0.67 15.24
N VAL A 243 10.82 -0.97 16.33
CA VAL A 243 12.23 -1.39 16.26
C VAL A 243 12.40 -2.62 15.38
N MET A 244 11.51 -3.61 15.52
CA MET A 244 11.59 -4.84 14.74
C MET A 244 11.43 -4.59 13.24
N ILE A 245 10.48 -3.73 12.87
CA ILE A 245 10.27 -3.36 11.47
C ILE A 245 11.40 -2.48 10.92
N VAL A 246 11.93 -1.57 11.72
CA VAL A 246 13.13 -0.78 11.36
C VAL A 246 14.32 -1.69 11.08
N ASP A 247 14.55 -2.71 11.91
CA ASP A 247 15.62 -3.68 11.70
C ASP A 247 15.41 -4.51 10.42
N LEU A 248 14.16 -4.91 10.13
CA LEU A 248 13.83 -5.62 8.90
C LEU A 248 14.10 -4.75 7.67
N VAL A 249 13.69 -3.47 7.70
CA VAL A 249 13.95 -2.51 6.62
C VAL A 249 15.45 -2.27 6.46
N ARG A 250 16.21 -2.10 7.56
CA ARG A 250 17.69 -1.97 7.51
C ARG A 250 18.33 -3.18 6.84
N ASN A 251 17.89 -4.39 7.20
CA ASN A 251 18.36 -5.62 6.57
C ASN A 251 18.07 -5.63 5.07
N ASP A 252 16.87 -5.26 4.66
CA ASP A 252 16.47 -5.22 3.25
C ASP A 252 17.32 -4.21 2.46
N LEU A 253 17.47 -2.98 2.96
CA LEU A 253 18.25 -1.94 2.31
C LEU A 253 19.76 -2.28 2.28
N SER A 254 20.28 -3.00 3.28
CA SER A 254 21.70 -3.37 3.31
C SER A 254 22.17 -4.22 2.13
N LYS A 255 21.27 -4.96 1.49
CA LYS A 255 21.57 -5.80 0.32
C LYS A 255 21.97 -4.98 -0.92
N ILE A 256 21.41 -3.77 -1.03
CA ILE A 256 21.56 -2.87 -2.20
C ILE A 256 22.32 -1.59 -1.88
N ALA A 257 22.62 -1.34 -0.63
CA ALA A 257 23.31 -0.14 -0.14
C ALA A 257 24.83 -0.21 -0.30
N GLU A 258 25.48 0.93 -0.50
CA GLU A 258 26.92 1.07 -0.29
C GLU A 258 27.27 0.66 1.15
N PRO A 259 28.42 -0.02 1.39
CA PRO A 259 28.81 -0.42 2.73
C PRO A 259 28.83 0.75 3.71
N GLY A 260 28.18 0.59 4.87
CA GLY A 260 28.12 1.60 5.92
C GLY A 260 27.16 2.77 5.67
N SER A 261 26.38 2.77 4.59
CA SER A 261 25.48 3.87 4.24
C SER A 261 24.05 3.71 4.72
N VAL A 262 23.70 2.59 5.35
CA VAL A 262 22.34 2.40 5.92
C VAL A 262 22.25 3.13 7.24
N HIS A 263 21.32 4.08 7.32
CA HIS A 263 21.08 4.91 8.50
C HIS A 263 19.61 4.85 8.94
N VAL A 264 19.38 5.02 10.25
CA VAL A 264 18.07 5.33 10.80
C VAL A 264 18.06 6.84 11.03
N ASP A 265 17.48 7.58 10.10
CA ASP A 265 17.46 9.05 10.15
C ASP A 265 16.55 9.56 11.25
N GLU A 266 15.45 8.84 11.49
CA GLU A 266 14.49 9.11 12.55
C GLU A 266 13.94 7.80 13.12
N LEU A 267 13.92 7.69 14.43
CA LEU A 267 13.34 6.57 15.17
C LEU A 267 12.20 7.08 16.06
N PHE A 268 11.00 6.49 15.92
CA PHE A 268 9.81 6.87 16.68
C PHE A 268 9.33 8.32 16.46
N GLY A 269 9.51 8.88 15.27
CA GLY A 269 8.95 10.18 14.92
C GLY A 269 7.44 10.20 15.07
N LEU A 270 6.89 11.22 15.75
CA LEU A 270 5.45 11.33 15.96
C LEU A 270 4.83 12.37 15.04
N TYR A 271 3.99 11.90 14.13
CA TYR A 271 3.32 12.71 13.11
C TYR A 271 1.83 12.79 13.38
N SER A 272 1.29 14.02 13.34
CA SER A 272 -0.14 14.27 13.53
C SER A 272 -0.78 14.56 12.18
N PHE A 273 -1.64 13.65 11.73
CA PHE A 273 -2.49 13.83 10.57
C PHE A 273 -3.88 14.34 11.00
N LYS A 274 -4.77 14.60 10.06
CA LYS A 274 -6.11 15.12 10.38
C LYS A 274 -6.92 14.18 11.29
N THR A 275 -6.80 12.88 11.08
CA THR A 275 -7.63 11.86 11.75
C THR A 275 -6.88 11.03 12.79
N VAL A 276 -5.55 10.97 12.73
CA VAL A 276 -4.72 10.10 13.58
C VAL A 276 -3.37 10.73 13.91
N HIS A 277 -2.78 10.27 15.02
CA HIS A 277 -1.33 10.36 15.27
C HIS A 277 -0.68 9.05 14.88
N GLN A 278 0.50 9.11 14.28
CA GLN A 278 1.24 7.92 13.85
C GLN A 278 2.70 8.00 14.26
N MET A 279 3.25 6.86 14.65
CA MET A 279 4.67 6.69 14.92
C MET A 279 5.36 6.18 13.66
N ILE A 280 6.20 7.03 13.05
CA ILE A 280 6.90 6.78 11.79
C ILE A 280 8.39 6.75 12.07
N SER A 281 9.09 5.76 11.53
CA SER A 281 10.55 5.77 11.50
C SER A 281 11.04 5.91 10.06
N THR A 282 12.18 6.54 9.88
CA THR A 282 12.80 6.74 8.57
C THR A 282 14.13 6.00 8.51
N VAL A 283 14.26 5.11 7.53
CA VAL A 283 15.50 4.39 7.23
C VAL A 283 15.93 4.76 5.82
N SER A 284 17.17 5.18 5.67
CA SER A 284 17.74 5.53 4.37
C SER A 284 19.04 4.79 4.08
N CYS A 285 19.40 4.75 2.80
CA CYS A 285 20.70 4.29 2.37
C CYS A 285 21.13 4.98 1.07
N LYS A 286 22.43 4.99 0.81
CA LYS A 286 22.97 5.30 -0.50
C LYS A 286 23.04 4.01 -1.31
N LEU A 287 22.45 4.01 -2.51
CA LEU A 287 22.46 2.85 -3.41
C LEU A 287 23.86 2.59 -3.98
N LYS A 288 24.22 1.32 -4.12
CA LYS A 288 25.39 0.93 -4.90
C LYS A 288 25.24 1.40 -6.36
N PRO A 289 26.34 1.70 -7.06
CA PRO A 289 26.29 1.94 -8.51
C PRO A 289 25.60 0.78 -9.24
N SER A 290 24.85 1.12 -10.29
CA SER A 290 24.17 0.15 -11.18
C SER A 290 23.07 -0.70 -10.54
N ILE A 291 22.53 -0.29 -9.38
CA ILE A 291 21.32 -0.90 -8.83
C ILE A 291 20.12 -0.51 -9.68
N GLU A 292 19.41 -1.49 -10.21
CA GLU A 292 18.18 -1.34 -10.97
C GLU A 292 16.95 -1.40 -10.05
N PHE A 293 15.78 -0.99 -10.56
CA PHE A 293 14.55 -1.04 -9.77
C PHE A 293 14.16 -2.47 -9.40
N SER A 294 14.40 -3.43 -10.28
CA SER A 294 14.17 -4.85 -10.00
C SER A 294 15.00 -5.37 -8.83
N ASP A 295 16.23 -4.87 -8.63
CA ASP A 295 17.08 -5.25 -7.49
C ASP A 295 16.54 -4.68 -6.19
N ILE A 296 16.01 -3.43 -6.24
CA ILE A 296 15.35 -2.81 -5.10
C ILE A 296 14.11 -3.61 -4.70
N VAL A 297 13.28 -4.00 -5.68
CA VAL A 297 12.10 -4.85 -5.46
C VAL A 297 12.51 -6.21 -4.87
N LYS A 298 13.49 -6.89 -5.44
CA LYS A 298 13.98 -8.18 -4.92
C LYS A 298 14.51 -8.08 -3.49
N ALA A 299 15.15 -6.96 -3.13
CA ALA A 299 15.71 -6.77 -1.80
C ALA A 299 14.64 -6.46 -0.74
N SER A 300 13.60 -5.69 -1.08
CA SER A 300 12.71 -5.06 -0.09
C SER A 300 11.22 -5.42 -0.22
N PHE A 301 10.75 -5.87 -1.39
CA PHE A 301 9.34 -6.22 -1.59
C PHE A 301 9.06 -7.71 -1.27
N PRO A 302 7.93 -8.07 -0.68
CA PRO A 302 6.96 -7.17 -0.07
C PRO A 302 7.53 -6.45 1.16
N MET A 303 6.98 -5.25 1.44
CA MET A 303 7.50 -4.41 2.51
C MET A 303 7.40 -5.07 3.88
N GLY A 304 8.37 -4.77 4.75
CA GLY A 304 8.47 -5.37 6.09
C GLY A 304 7.22 -5.17 6.94
N SER A 305 6.61 -3.98 6.89
CA SER A 305 5.39 -3.64 7.64
C SER A 305 4.17 -4.51 7.29
N MET A 306 4.19 -5.15 6.12
CA MET A 306 3.09 -6.00 5.63
C MET A 306 3.44 -7.49 5.61
N THR A 307 4.64 -7.88 6.08
CA THR A 307 5.10 -9.28 6.09
C THR A 307 5.41 -9.75 7.51
N GLY A 308 6.65 -9.74 7.93
CA GLY A 308 7.09 -10.16 9.25
C GLY A 308 8.55 -10.58 9.27
N ALA A 309 9.00 -11.10 10.40
CA ALA A 309 10.37 -11.52 10.61
C ALA A 309 10.46 -12.98 11.09
N PRO A 310 11.29 -13.82 10.47
CA PRO A 310 12.05 -13.63 9.22
C PRO A 310 11.10 -13.52 8.02
N LYS A 311 11.36 -12.59 7.10
CA LYS A 311 10.46 -12.27 5.96
C LYS A 311 10.06 -13.53 5.15
N ARG A 312 11.04 -14.38 4.81
CA ARG A 312 10.80 -15.59 4.03
C ARG A 312 9.77 -16.52 4.68
N ASN A 313 9.93 -16.78 5.97
CA ASN A 313 9.02 -17.64 6.73
C ASN A 313 7.63 -17.01 6.86
N ALA A 314 7.58 -15.68 7.16
CA ALA A 314 6.33 -14.97 7.28
C ALA A 314 5.52 -15.03 5.97
N VAL A 315 6.15 -14.75 4.82
CA VAL A 315 5.48 -14.83 3.51
C VAL A 315 4.95 -16.24 3.23
N ARG A 316 5.75 -17.28 3.51
CA ARG A 316 5.35 -18.68 3.29
C ARG A 316 4.17 -19.09 4.16
N TYR A 317 4.25 -18.84 5.48
CA TYR A 317 3.17 -19.23 6.38
C TYR A 317 1.88 -18.45 6.13
N MET A 318 1.97 -17.15 5.85
CA MET A 318 0.76 -16.38 5.53
C MET A 318 0.12 -16.84 4.21
N ASP A 319 0.90 -17.35 3.28
CA ASP A 319 0.37 -17.97 2.06
C ASP A 319 -0.47 -19.24 2.33
N GLU A 320 -0.17 -19.93 3.43
CA GLU A 320 -0.91 -21.12 3.89
C GLU A 320 -2.15 -20.76 4.75
N PHE A 321 -2.05 -19.72 5.59
CA PHE A 321 -3.10 -19.33 6.53
C PHE A 321 -4.18 -18.44 5.92
N GLU A 322 -3.84 -17.58 4.95
CA GLU A 322 -4.77 -16.62 4.38
C GLU A 322 -5.71 -17.26 3.34
N ASP A 323 -7.01 -17.09 3.54
CA ASP A 323 -8.07 -17.69 2.71
C ASP A 323 -8.24 -17.02 1.34
N SER A 324 -7.60 -15.88 1.12
CA SER A 324 -7.65 -15.13 -0.15
C SER A 324 -6.27 -14.68 -0.62
N ASN A 325 -6.15 -14.40 -1.91
CA ASN A 325 -5.01 -13.65 -2.42
C ASN A 325 -5.17 -12.19 -1.98
N ARG A 326 -4.07 -11.54 -1.56
CA ARG A 326 -4.10 -10.12 -1.20
C ARG A 326 -4.24 -9.21 -2.42
N GLU A 327 -3.85 -9.68 -3.59
CA GLU A 327 -3.87 -8.95 -4.87
C GLU A 327 -3.14 -7.61 -4.73
N ILE A 328 -3.84 -6.48 -4.90
CA ILE A 328 -3.24 -5.15 -4.74
C ILE A 328 -3.11 -4.73 -3.26
N TYR A 329 -3.90 -5.29 -2.34
CA TYR A 329 -3.75 -5.02 -0.91
C TYR A 329 -2.38 -5.47 -0.41
N SER A 330 -1.70 -4.69 0.41
CA SER A 330 -0.29 -4.89 0.79
C SER A 330 0.70 -4.83 -0.38
N GLY A 331 0.24 -4.42 -1.56
CA GLY A 331 1.05 -4.05 -2.70
C GLY A 331 1.46 -2.57 -2.64
N SER A 332 1.73 -1.98 -3.79
CA SER A 332 2.23 -0.61 -3.88
C SER A 332 1.76 0.07 -5.17
N ILE A 333 1.39 1.34 -5.10
CA ILE A 333 1.22 2.22 -6.26
C ILE A 333 2.18 3.40 -6.17
N GLY A 334 2.60 3.89 -7.32
CA GLY A 334 3.51 5.04 -7.35
C GLY A 334 3.91 5.45 -8.75
N TYR A 335 4.98 6.22 -8.83
CA TYR A 335 5.45 6.77 -10.10
C TYR A 335 6.95 6.99 -10.12
N PHE A 336 7.50 6.97 -11.33
CA PHE A 336 8.85 7.42 -11.67
C PHE A 336 8.78 8.81 -12.29
N LYS A 337 9.74 9.65 -11.94
CA LYS A 337 9.99 10.95 -12.58
C LYS A 337 10.98 10.80 -13.72
N PRO A 338 11.00 11.72 -14.69
CA PRO A 338 12.13 11.86 -15.58
C PRO A 338 13.45 11.91 -14.80
N GLY A 339 14.44 11.12 -15.21
CA GLY A 339 15.71 10.96 -14.51
C GLY A 339 15.75 9.78 -13.53
N GLY A 340 14.65 9.07 -13.30
CA GLY A 340 14.61 7.81 -12.56
C GLY A 340 14.42 7.95 -11.05
N ASP A 341 14.11 9.13 -10.53
CA ASP A 341 13.58 9.27 -9.17
C ASP A 341 12.16 8.70 -9.08
N PHE A 342 11.78 8.17 -7.92
CA PHE A 342 10.46 7.57 -7.74
C PHE A 342 9.92 7.70 -6.33
N ASP A 343 8.59 7.54 -6.19
CA ASP A 343 7.91 7.49 -4.90
C ASP A 343 6.75 6.48 -4.96
N PHE A 344 6.73 5.53 -4.02
CA PHE A 344 5.78 4.43 -3.94
C PHE A 344 5.22 4.30 -2.52
N ASN A 345 3.90 4.12 -2.42
CA ASN A 345 3.21 3.90 -1.15
C ASN A 345 3.03 2.40 -0.82
N VAL A 346 2.45 2.11 0.34
CA VAL A 346 1.89 0.80 0.70
C VAL A 346 0.39 0.84 0.49
N VAL A 347 -0.20 -0.10 -0.26
CA VAL A 347 -1.65 -0.13 -0.47
C VAL A 347 -2.34 -0.76 0.74
N ILE A 348 -2.78 0.10 1.65
CA ILE A 348 -3.60 -0.24 2.83
C ILE A 348 -4.72 0.80 2.99
N ARG A 349 -5.72 0.53 3.82
CA ARG A 349 -6.88 1.42 4.01
C ARG A 349 -7.57 1.77 2.68
N SER A 350 -7.74 0.76 1.82
CA SER A 350 -8.09 0.92 0.42
C SER A 350 -9.24 0.00 0.04
N LEU A 351 -9.97 0.41 -0.99
CA LEU A 351 -11.00 -0.40 -1.65
C LEU A 351 -10.53 -0.69 -3.08
N ALA A 352 -10.51 -1.96 -3.45
CA ALA A 352 -10.14 -2.43 -4.78
C ALA A 352 -11.36 -3.06 -5.47
N TYR A 353 -11.83 -2.45 -6.55
CA TYR A 353 -12.89 -2.98 -7.37
C TYR A 353 -12.33 -3.62 -8.63
N TYR A 354 -12.83 -4.82 -8.93
CA TYR A 354 -12.45 -5.63 -10.09
C TYR A 354 -13.66 -5.70 -11.04
N PRO A 355 -13.69 -4.85 -12.07
CA PRO A 355 -14.85 -4.72 -12.96
C PRO A 355 -15.25 -6.02 -13.66
N THR A 356 -14.28 -6.86 -14.06
CA THR A 356 -14.55 -8.12 -14.75
C THR A 356 -15.33 -9.11 -13.87
N GLU A 357 -15.06 -9.10 -12.57
CA GLU A 357 -15.69 -9.97 -11.59
C GLU A 357 -16.89 -9.33 -10.87
N ASN A 358 -17.15 -8.04 -11.09
CA ASN A 358 -18.12 -7.26 -10.32
C ASN A 358 -17.89 -7.41 -8.80
N TYR A 359 -16.62 -7.30 -8.39
CA TYR A 359 -16.15 -7.65 -7.07
C TYR A 359 -15.41 -6.49 -6.41
N LEU A 360 -15.79 -6.15 -5.18
CA LEU A 360 -15.15 -5.11 -4.38
C LEU A 360 -14.48 -5.74 -3.15
N SER A 361 -13.20 -5.49 -2.98
CA SER A 361 -12.34 -6.03 -1.92
C SER A 361 -11.85 -4.93 -0.98
N CYS A 362 -11.81 -5.25 0.31
CA CYS A 362 -11.20 -4.47 1.37
C CYS A 362 -10.30 -5.38 2.22
N GLY A 363 -9.00 -5.27 2.05
CA GLY A 363 -8.03 -6.01 2.87
C GLY A 363 -7.74 -5.30 4.21
N VAL A 364 -7.48 -6.09 5.25
CA VAL A 364 -7.02 -5.61 6.54
C VAL A 364 -6.11 -6.65 7.19
N GLY A 365 -5.16 -6.20 8.02
CA GLY A 365 -4.29 -7.10 8.77
C GLY A 365 -3.89 -6.53 10.13
N SER A 366 -3.44 -7.41 11.01
CA SER A 366 -2.81 -7.06 12.27
C SER A 366 -1.47 -7.79 12.46
N ALA A 367 -0.62 -7.23 13.30
CA ALA A 367 0.68 -7.79 13.62
C ALA A 367 0.56 -8.82 14.74
N ILE A 368 0.83 -10.08 14.43
CA ILE A 368 0.76 -11.16 15.39
C ILE A 368 2.16 -11.40 15.98
N THR A 369 2.28 -11.14 17.27
CA THR A 369 3.47 -11.41 18.10
C THR A 369 3.15 -12.45 19.15
N ILE A 370 4.14 -12.89 19.92
CA ILE A 370 3.93 -13.86 21.02
C ILE A 370 2.95 -13.31 22.07
N GLY A 371 2.93 -12.00 22.28
CA GLY A 371 2.04 -11.33 23.23
C GLY A 371 0.65 -10.97 22.68
N ALA A 372 0.36 -11.27 21.40
CA ALA A 372 -0.91 -10.94 20.77
C ALA A 372 -2.08 -11.68 21.45
N ASP A 373 -3.18 -10.98 21.70
CA ASP A 373 -4.46 -11.57 22.07
C ASP A 373 -5.35 -11.68 20.83
N ALA A 374 -5.83 -12.87 20.51
CA ALA A 374 -6.53 -13.15 19.27
C ALA A 374 -7.81 -12.30 19.12
N GLN A 375 -8.55 -12.09 20.19
CA GLN A 375 -9.77 -11.29 20.20
C GLN A 375 -9.44 -9.80 19.97
N GLN A 376 -8.41 -9.28 20.65
CA GLN A 376 -7.99 -7.89 20.50
C GLN A 376 -7.46 -7.60 19.09
N GLU A 377 -6.68 -8.52 18.49
CA GLU A 377 -6.19 -8.37 17.13
C GLU A 377 -7.33 -8.39 16.09
N TYR A 378 -8.35 -9.23 16.31
CA TYR A 378 -9.57 -9.22 15.51
C TYR A 378 -10.30 -7.87 15.59
N GLU A 379 -10.52 -7.36 16.82
CA GLU A 379 -11.17 -6.08 17.06
C GLU A 379 -10.36 -4.91 16.47
N GLU A 380 -9.03 -4.97 16.52
CA GLU A 380 -8.16 -3.99 15.88
C GLU A 380 -8.36 -3.99 14.35
N CYS A 381 -8.50 -5.15 13.71
CA CYS A 381 -8.85 -5.23 12.29
C CYS A 381 -10.19 -4.54 12.00
N LEU A 382 -11.23 -4.81 12.81
CA LEU A 382 -12.53 -4.17 12.64
C LEU A 382 -12.47 -2.64 12.81
N LEU A 383 -11.71 -2.15 13.79
CA LEU A 383 -11.49 -0.72 13.98
C LEU A 383 -10.78 -0.06 12.79
N LYS A 384 -9.79 -0.75 12.19
CA LYS A 384 -9.06 -0.26 11.01
C LYS A 384 -9.96 -0.06 9.79
N ILE A 385 -10.94 -0.93 9.58
CA ILE A 385 -11.82 -0.90 8.41
C ILE A 385 -13.17 -0.24 8.68
N GLY A 386 -13.61 -0.15 9.93
CA GLY A 386 -14.94 0.36 10.30
C GLY A 386 -15.21 1.81 9.87
N ARG A 387 -14.15 2.57 9.54
CA ARG A 387 -14.31 3.88 8.91
C ARG A 387 -14.55 3.79 7.41
N LEU A 388 -14.09 2.72 6.75
CA LEU A 388 -14.16 2.55 5.30
C LEU A 388 -15.41 1.81 4.86
N ILE A 389 -15.82 0.79 5.61
CA ILE A 389 -16.89 -0.13 5.24
C ILE A 389 -17.87 -0.35 6.41
N ARG A 390 -19.05 -0.81 6.08
CA ARG A 390 -20.00 -1.39 7.04
C ARG A 390 -19.91 -2.91 6.96
N LEU A 391 -20.03 -3.61 8.08
CA LEU A 391 -20.01 -5.07 8.15
C LEU A 391 -21.43 -5.62 8.32
N LYS A 392 -21.66 -6.87 7.91
CA LYS A 392 -22.90 -7.58 8.25
C LYS A 392 -22.98 -7.80 9.75
N SER A 393 -24.21 -7.77 10.29
CA SER A 393 -24.47 -7.76 11.74
C SER A 393 -24.15 -9.06 12.49
N ASP A 394 -23.78 -10.14 11.80
CA ASP A 394 -23.46 -11.44 12.38
C ASP A 394 -21.95 -11.79 12.20
N GLU A 395 -21.15 -10.83 11.87
CA GLU A 395 -19.68 -10.95 11.68
C GLU A 395 -18.93 -9.93 12.62
#